data_1066dec21f02bdd2bcaa5edee1ff9251
#
_entry.id   1066dec21f02bdd2bcaa5edee1ff9251
#
_cell.length_a   1.000
_cell.length_b   1.000
_cell.length_c   1.000
_cell.angle_alpha   90.00
_cell.angle_beta   90.00
_cell.angle_gamma   90.00
#
_symmetry.space_group_name_H-M   'P 1'
#
loop_
_entity.id
_entity.type
_entity.pdbx_description
1 polymer ?
#
loop_
_entity_poly.entity_id
_entity_poly.type
_entity_poly.pdbx_seq_one_letter_code
_entity_poly.pdbx_strand_id
1 'polypeptide(L)'
;MGSMKTPGVYIIEKNAFPNSVVEAPTAIPAFIGYTERAVNGNDDLTNVPWKISSMTEYIQYFGGGPDLKFEVDIKDGSLCIEGKNSYTLYYNMMLFFANGGGACYIVSVGSYKDALKKDSMITGLGKLTLEQEITLVAIPEAVNLSSSEE
;
A
#
# COMPACT_ATOMS: atom_id res chain seq x y z
N MET A 1 29.70 21.80 35.23
CA MET A 1 31.11 21.72 34.71
C MET A 1 32.02 21.56 35.88
N GLY A 2 32.65 20.38 36.01
CA GLY A 2 33.64 20.12 37.06
C GLY A 2 34.94 20.85 36.72
N SER A 3 35.44 21.66 37.62
CA SER A 3 36.76 22.33 37.47
C SER A 3 37.89 21.30 37.65
N MET A 4 38.67 21.13 36.62
CA MET A 4 39.86 20.29 36.64
C MET A 4 40.94 21.01 37.43
N LYS A 5 41.39 20.42 38.56
CA LYS A 5 42.26 21.07 39.56
C LYS A 5 43.74 20.68 39.45
N THR A 6 44.10 19.77 38.56
CA THR A 6 45.50 19.27 38.43
C THR A 6 45.99 19.44 36.98
N PRO A 7 47.23 19.93 36.73
CA PRO A 7 47.79 19.94 35.39
C PRO A 7 47.88 18.51 34.83
N GLY A 8 47.30 18.26 33.68
CA GLY A 8 47.28 16.96 33.02
C GLY A 8 46.61 17.03 31.65
N VAL A 9 46.81 15.99 30.84
CA VAL A 9 46.09 15.85 29.56
C VAL A 9 44.75 15.16 29.83
N TYR A 10 43.67 15.84 29.54
CA TYR A 10 42.34 15.30 29.69
C TYR A 10 41.76 15.04 28.33
N ILE A 11 41.36 13.81 28.06
CA ILE A 11 40.64 13.42 26.85
C ILE A 11 39.13 13.59 27.15
N ILE A 12 38.49 14.53 26.50
CA ILE A 12 37.07 14.67 26.52
C ILE A 12 36.53 14.05 25.23
N GLU A 13 35.94 12.86 25.32
CA GLU A 13 35.20 12.29 24.21
C GLU A 13 33.93 13.11 24.00
N LYS A 14 33.94 13.94 22.95
CA LYS A 14 32.70 14.49 22.39
C LYS A 14 32.19 13.49 21.38
N ASN A 15 31.00 12.93 21.67
CA ASN A 15 30.26 12.19 20.65
C ASN A 15 30.09 13.12 19.44
N ALA A 16 30.91 12.98 18.43
CA ALA A 16 30.90 13.79 17.23
C ALA A 16 29.79 13.30 16.25
N PHE A 17 29.18 12.15 16.55
CA PHE A 17 28.07 11.63 15.77
C PHE A 17 26.78 11.99 16.49
N PRO A 18 25.85 12.69 15.82
CA PRO A 18 24.51 12.83 16.33
C PRO A 18 23.92 11.41 16.52
N ASN A 19 23.30 11.14 17.67
CA ASN A 19 22.66 9.87 18.02
C ASN A 19 21.42 9.54 17.15
N SER A 20 21.35 10.02 15.94
CA SER A 20 20.28 9.74 14.99
C SER A 20 20.86 9.11 13.72
N VAL A 21 21.31 7.88 13.83
CA VAL A 21 21.15 6.97 12.70
C VAL A 21 19.66 6.64 12.69
N VAL A 22 18.88 7.47 12.02
CA VAL A 22 17.49 7.13 11.70
C VAL A 22 17.60 5.97 10.73
N GLU A 23 17.12 4.80 11.15
CA GLU A 23 17.01 3.64 10.29
C GLU A 23 16.14 4.05 9.10
N ALA A 24 16.74 4.14 7.92
CA ALA A 24 15.99 4.40 6.70
C ALA A 24 15.08 3.18 6.48
N PRO A 25 13.75 3.36 6.34
CA PRO A 25 12.85 2.24 6.10
C PRO A 25 13.29 1.57 4.79
N THR A 26 13.87 0.38 4.91
CA THR A 26 14.20 -0.48 3.79
C THR A 26 12.96 -1.28 3.42
N ALA A 27 12.61 -1.32 2.14
CA ALA A 27 11.49 -2.08 1.61
C ALA A 27 10.09 -1.49 1.90
N ILE A 28 9.81 -0.32 1.31
CA ILE A 28 8.44 0.21 1.27
C ILE A 28 7.76 -0.32 0.00
N PRO A 29 6.71 -1.16 0.12
CA PRO A 29 5.98 -1.65 -1.02
C PRO A 29 4.98 -0.62 -1.54
N ALA A 30 4.70 -0.67 -2.85
CA ALA A 30 3.59 0.02 -3.48
C ALA A 30 2.60 -0.99 -4.07
N PHE A 31 1.33 -0.75 -3.85
CA PHE A 31 0.24 -1.57 -4.38
C PHE A 31 -0.59 -0.75 -5.36
N ILE A 32 -0.84 -1.31 -6.52
CA ILE A 32 -1.64 -0.68 -7.58
C ILE A 32 -2.88 -1.53 -7.82
N GLY A 33 -4.04 -0.88 -7.86
CA GLY A 33 -5.29 -1.60 -8.13
C GLY A 33 -6.52 -0.71 -8.07
N TYR A 34 -7.67 -1.35 -8.14
CA TYR A 34 -8.96 -0.70 -8.09
C TYR A 34 -9.48 -0.64 -6.65
N THR A 35 -10.21 0.42 -6.33
CA THR A 35 -10.70 0.68 -4.97
C THR A 35 -12.18 1.08 -5.01
N GLU A 36 -12.86 1.08 -3.87
CA GLU A 36 -14.24 1.56 -3.81
C GLU A 36 -14.33 3.05 -4.15
N ARG A 37 -13.38 3.80 -3.62
CA ARG A 37 -13.19 5.25 -3.81
C ARG A 37 -11.71 5.59 -3.68
N ALA A 38 -11.33 6.81 -4.03
CA ALA A 38 -9.97 7.31 -3.85
C ALA A 38 -10.06 8.80 -3.53
N VAL A 39 -10.27 9.15 -2.25
CA VAL A 39 -10.53 10.53 -1.85
C VAL A 39 -9.88 10.89 -0.51
N ASN A 40 -9.41 12.12 -0.40
CA ASN A 40 -9.02 12.74 0.86
C ASN A 40 -9.80 14.06 1.04
N GLY A 41 -10.89 14.00 1.80
CA GLY A 41 -11.81 15.12 1.88
C GLY A 41 -12.45 15.43 0.53
N ASN A 42 -12.06 16.54 -0.09
CA ASN A 42 -12.53 16.95 -1.41
C ASN A 42 -11.52 16.63 -2.54
N ASP A 43 -10.34 16.15 -2.20
CA ASP A 43 -9.28 15.86 -3.17
C ASP A 43 -9.43 14.45 -3.74
N ASP A 44 -9.35 14.32 -5.06
CA ASP A 44 -9.32 13.03 -5.75
C ASP A 44 -7.90 12.45 -5.69
N LEU A 45 -7.79 11.24 -5.18
CA LEU A 45 -6.55 10.48 -5.08
C LEU A 45 -6.37 9.47 -6.23
N THR A 46 -7.21 9.50 -7.27
CA THR A 46 -7.07 8.60 -8.43
C THR A 46 -5.76 8.87 -9.15
N ASN A 47 -4.96 7.82 -9.35
CA ASN A 47 -3.61 7.89 -9.92
C ASN A 47 -2.62 8.75 -9.11
N VAL A 48 -2.85 8.93 -7.82
CA VAL A 48 -1.94 9.61 -6.91
C VAL A 48 -1.33 8.58 -5.95
N PRO A 49 0.00 8.44 -5.88
CA PRO A 49 0.65 7.62 -4.87
C PRO A 49 0.35 8.16 -3.47
N TRP A 50 -0.35 7.38 -2.65
CA TRP A 50 -0.74 7.80 -1.32
C TRP A 50 -0.16 6.86 -0.27
N LYS A 51 0.63 7.41 0.65
CA LYS A 51 1.29 6.64 1.71
C LYS A 51 0.33 6.41 2.86
N ILE A 52 0.21 5.16 3.28
CA ILE A 52 -0.59 4.73 4.43
C ILE A 52 0.24 3.81 5.33
N SER A 53 -0.17 3.68 6.57
CA SER A 53 0.51 2.87 7.59
C SER A 53 -0.40 1.84 8.28
N SER A 54 -1.68 1.85 7.97
CA SER A 54 -2.66 0.96 8.58
C SER A 54 -3.85 0.66 7.68
N MET A 55 -4.55 -0.44 7.97
CA MET A 55 -5.79 -0.79 7.28
C MET A 55 -6.91 0.24 7.55
N THR A 56 -6.89 0.90 8.69
CA THR A 56 -7.85 1.97 9.02
C THR A 56 -7.68 3.16 8.08
N GLU A 57 -6.44 3.57 7.81
CA GLU A 57 -6.14 4.63 6.84
C GLU A 57 -6.53 4.21 5.42
N TYR A 58 -6.29 2.92 5.06
CA TYR A 58 -6.76 2.41 3.77
C TYR A 58 -8.27 2.59 3.61
N ILE A 59 -9.06 2.15 4.59
CA ILE A 59 -10.52 2.26 4.54
C ILE A 59 -10.97 3.72 4.50
N GLN A 60 -10.27 4.60 5.21
CA GLN A 60 -10.59 6.03 5.24
C GLN A 60 -10.47 6.66 3.84
N TYR A 61 -9.39 6.38 3.11
CA TYR A 61 -9.10 7.02 1.82
C TYR A 61 -9.65 6.25 0.63
N PHE A 62 -9.59 4.91 0.68
CA PHE A 62 -9.87 4.04 -0.45
C PHE A 62 -11.16 3.21 -0.31
N GLY A 63 -11.77 3.23 0.88
CA GLY A 63 -13.04 2.54 1.13
C GLY A 63 -12.90 1.08 1.51
N GLY A 64 -13.99 0.35 1.39
CA GLY A 64 -14.12 -1.06 1.72
C GLY A 64 -13.77 -2.00 0.58
N GLY A 65 -13.99 -3.30 0.82
CA GLY A 65 -13.86 -4.33 -0.21
C GLY A 65 -15.03 -4.32 -1.20
N PRO A 66 -14.87 -4.97 -2.35
CA PRO A 66 -15.95 -5.13 -3.30
C PRO A 66 -17.08 -5.99 -2.72
N ASP A 67 -18.31 -5.70 -3.09
CA ASP A 67 -19.49 -6.49 -2.72
C ASP A 67 -19.37 -7.89 -3.33
N LEU A 68 -19.30 -8.90 -2.46
CA LEU A 68 -19.34 -10.31 -2.86
C LEU A 68 -20.78 -10.79 -2.81
N LYS A 69 -21.28 -11.30 -3.93
CA LYS A 69 -22.55 -12.00 -3.98
C LYS A 69 -22.31 -13.49 -3.80
N PHE A 70 -23.07 -14.08 -2.90
CA PHE A 70 -23.03 -15.51 -2.63
C PHE A 70 -24.33 -16.14 -3.09
N GLU A 71 -24.26 -17.18 -3.91
CA GLU A 71 -25.36 -18.06 -4.22
C GLU A 71 -25.22 -19.37 -3.44
N VAL A 72 -26.33 -19.82 -2.85
CA VAL A 72 -26.41 -21.12 -2.21
C VAL A 72 -27.13 -22.05 -3.18
N ASP A 73 -26.44 -23.10 -3.68
CA ASP A 73 -27.14 -24.16 -4.41
C ASP A 73 -27.98 -24.99 -3.42
N ILE A 74 -29.31 -24.89 -3.58
CA ILE A 74 -30.28 -25.52 -2.67
C ILE A 74 -30.24 -27.05 -2.79
N LYS A 75 -29.68 -27.59 -3.89
CA LYS A 75 -29.71 -29.04 -4.15
C LYS A 75 -28.62 -29.81 -3.38
N ASP A 76 -27.44 -29.23 -3.24
CA ASP A 76 -26.32 -29.86 -2.56
C ASP A 76 -25.80 -29.06 -1.35
N GLY A 77 -26.37 -27.89 -1.08
CA GLY A 77 -25.97 -27.01 0.02
C GLY A 77 -24.62 -26.34 -0.22
N SER A 78 -24.09 -26.39 -1.43
CA SER A 78 -22.82 -25.74 -1.77
C SER A 78 -22.97 -24.23 -1.79
N LEU A 79 -21.96 -23.52 -1.29
CA LEU A 79 -21.88 -22.08 -1.32
C LEU A 79 -20.97 -21.68 -2.49
N CYS A 80 -21.54 -21.03 -3.49
CA CYS A 80 -20.80 -20.50 -4.62
C CYS A 80 -20.73 -18.98 -4.55
N ILE A 81 -19.60 -18.41 -4.95
CA ILE A 81 -19.49 -16.97 -5.16
C ILE A 81 -20.07 -16.68 -6.55
N GLU A 82 -21.12 -15.86 -6.61
CA GLU A 82 -21.69 -15.42 -7.88
C GLU A 82 -20.71 -14.48 -8.58
N GLY A 83 -20.17 -14.95 -9.69
CA GLY A 83 -19.22 -14.19 -10.50
C GLY A 83 -17.77 -14.27 -10.00
N LYS A 84 -16.86 -13.94 -10.90
CA LYS A 84 -15.43 -13.84 -10.57
C LYS A 84 -15.17 -12.50 -9.88
N ASN A 85 -14.77 -12.53 -8.61
CA ASN A 85 -14.27 -11.31 -7.98
C ASN A 85 -12.93 -10.93 -8.63
N SER A 86 -12.96 -9.92 -9.46
CA SER A 86 -11.79 -9.45 -10.19
C SER A 86 -10.95 -8.44 -9.39
N TYR A 87 -11.55 -7.84 -8.35
CA TYR A 87 -10.89 -6.82 -7.53
C TYR A 87 -10.34 -7.44 -6.26
N THR A 88 -9.04 -7.51 -6.16
CA THR A 88 -8.37 -8.25 -5.07
C THR A 88 -7.51 -7.36 -4.17
N LEU A 89 -7.29 -6.10 -4.54
CA LEU A 89 -6.42 -5.19 -3.79
C LEU A 89 -6.81 -5.08 -2.32
N TYR A 90 -8.07 -4.88 -2.00
CA TYR A 90 -8.55 -4.75 -0.62
C TYR A 90 -8.16 -5.95 0.25
N TYR A 91 -8.36 -7.17 -0.25
CA TYR A 91 -8.05 -8.40 0.49
C TYR A 91 -6.54 -8.60 0.66
N ASN A 92 -5.75 -8.20 -0.35
CA ASN A 92 -4.30 -8.20 -0.24
C ASN A 92 -3.81 -7.21 0.82
N MET A 93 -4.44 -6.04 0.92
CA MET A 93 -4.12 -5.06 1.96
C MET A 93 -4.50 -5.54 3.36
N MET A 94 -5.67 -6.19 3.51
CA MET A 94 -6.04 -6.85 4.76
C MET A 94 -4.99 -7.88 5.17
N LEU A 95 -4.57 -8.74 4.24
CA LEU A 95 -3.57 -9.78 4.50
C LEU A 95 -2.21 -9.16 4.85
N PHE A 96 -1.79 -8.11 4.13
CA PHE A 96 -0.54 -7.42 4.36
C PHE A 96 -0.47 -6.84 5.78
N PHE A 97 -1.47 -6.06 6.20
CA PHE A 97 -1.49 -5.47 7.53
C PHE A 97 -1.72 -6.50 8.65
N ALA A 98 -2.53 -7.53 8.42
CA ALA A 98 -2.73 -8.61 9.38
C ALA A 98 -1.45 -9.41 9.67
N ASN A 99 -0.52 -9.46 8.72
CA ASN A 99 0.79 -10.11 8.87
C ASN A 99 1.91 -9.14 9.31
N GLY A 100 1.57 -7.97 9.84
CA GLY A 100 2.54 -7.02 10.37
C GLY A 100 3.16 -6.11 9.31
N GLY A 101 2.51 -5.93 8.17
CA GLY A 101 2.91 -4.95 7.16
C GLY A 101 2.99 -3.54 7.73
N GLY A 102 4.04 -2.83 7.36
CA GLY A 102 4.29 -1.43 7.76
C GLY A 102 3.76 -0.42 6.75
N ALA A 103 4.41 0.74 6.68
CA ALA A 103 4.05 1.78 5.73
C ALA A 103 4.16 1.28 4.28
N CYS A 104 3.19 1.64 3.46
CA CYS A 104 3.14 1.30 2.05
C CYS A 104 2.49 2.41 1.23
N TYR A 105 2.67 2.38 -0.08
CA TYR A 105 1.99 3.27 -1.02
C TYR A 105 0.84 2.56 -1.70
N ILE A 106 -0.26 3.26 -1.88
CA ILE A 106 -1.42 2.81 -2.65
C ILE A 106 -1.62 3.74 -3.84
N VAL A 107 -1.84 3.16 -5.00
CA VAL A 107 -2.27 3.88 -6.21
C VAL A 107 -3.58 3.28 -6.68
N SER A 108 -4.66 4.03 -6.51
CA SER A 108 -5.96 3.67 -7.07
C SER A 108 -6.00 4.04 -8.54
N VAL A 109 -6.29 3.09 -9.40
CA VAL A 109 -6.35 3.30 -10.87
C VAL A 109 -7.77 3.32 -11.41
N GLY A 110 -8.76 3.20 -10.53
CA GLY A 110 -10.18 3.24 -10.87
C GLY A 110 -11.05 2.69 -9.73
N SER A 111 -12.34 2.62 -9.99
CA SER A 111 -13.34 2.12 -9.04
C SER A 111 -13.77 0.68 -9.37
N TYR A 112 -14.47 0.02 -8.44
CA TYR A 112 -15.07 -1.30 -8.67
C TYR A 112 -16.17 -1.32 -9.75
N LYS A 113 -16.53 -0.16 -10.29
CA LYS A 113 -17.48 -0.05 -11.42
C LYS A 113 -16.79 -0.09 -12.77
N ASP A 114 -15.48 0.11 -12.79
CA ASP A 114 -14.69 0.18 -14.00
C ASP A 114 -14.19 -1.22 -14.38
N ALA A 115 -14.10 -1.51 -15.67
CA ALA A 115 -13.47 -2.76 -16.12
C ALA A 115 -11.97 -2.75 -15.83
N LEU A 116 -11.41 -3.92 -15.52
CA LEU A 116 -9.96 -4.06 -15.40
C LEU A 116 -9.29 -3.78 -16.75
N LYS A 117 -8.34 -2.86 -16.76
CA LYS A 117 -7.58 -2.47 -17.95
C LYS A 117 -6.10 -2.43 -17.66
N LYS A 118 -5.31 -3.04 -18.53
CA LYS A 118 -3.84 -2.98 -18.50
C LYS A 118 -3.31 -1.54 -18.52
N ASP A 119 -3.88 -0.70 -19.38
CA ASP A 119 -3.43 0.70 -19.55
C ASP A 119 -3.60 1.52 -18.26
N SER A 120 -4.68 1.27 -17.50
CA SER A 120 -4.88 1.91 -16.20
C SER A 120 -3.79 1.52 -15.21
N MET A 121 -3.42 0.24 -15.16
CA MET A 121 -2.35 -0.27 -14.29
C MET A 121 -0.99 0.30 -14.68
N ILE A 122 -0.69 0.38 -15.98
CA ILE A 122 0.55 1.00 -16.50
C ILE A 122 0.60 2.49 -16.15
N THR A 123 -0.53 3.18 -16.26
CA THR A 123 -0.61 4.60 -15.87
C THR A 123 -0.32 4.77 -14.38
N GLY A 124 -0.92 3.93 -13.52
CA GLY A 124 -0.64 3.92 -12.08
C GLY A 124 0.83 3.63 -11.77
N LEU A 125 1.43 2.66 -12.48
CA LEU A 125 2.85 2.34 -12.34
C LEU A 125 3.74 3.54 -12.70
N GLY A 126 3.40 4.26 -13.77
CA GLY A 126 4.12 5.47 -14.18
C GLY A 126 4.11 6.58 -13.12
N LYS A 127 3.08 6.63 -12.26
CA LYS A 127 3.02 7.63 -11.17
C LYS A 127 4.01 7.34 -10.04
N LEU A 128 4.42 6.10 -9.87
CA LEU A 128 5.39 5.71 -8.83
C LEU A 128 6.82 6.13 -9.15
N THR A 129 7.13 6.51 -10.37
CA THR A 129 8.51 6.87 -10.79
C THR A 129 9.09 8.07 -10.04
N LEU A 130 8.24 8.90 -9.44
CA LEU A 130 8.66 10.07 -8.66
C LEU A 130 8.92 9.73 -7.19
N GLU A 131 8.49 8.55 -6.71
CA GLU A 131 8.61 8.12 -5.32
C GLU A 131 9.88 7.28 -5.15
N GLN A 132 10.93 7.88 -4.59
CA GLN A 132 12.24 7.23 -4.46
C GLN A 132 12.31 6.17 -3.34
N GLU A 133 11.34 6.14 -2.42
CA GLU A 133 11.32 5.23 -1.28
C GLU A 133 10.84 3.82 -1.65
N ILE A 134 10.17 3.67 -2.79
CA ILE A 134 9.51 2.42 -3.19
C ILE A 134 10.53 1.42 -3.71
N THR A 135 10.52 0.23 -3.14
CA THR A 135 11.46 -0.84 -3.50
C THR A 135 10.79 -2.07 -4.12
N LEU A 136 9.46 -2.20 -3.95
CA LEU A 136 8.68 -3.31 -4.46
C LEU A 136 7.34 -2.80 -4.98
N VAL A 137 6.90 -3.31 -6.12
CA VAL A 137 5.57 -2.99 -6.66
C VAL A 137 4.76 -4.28 -6.81
N ALA A 138 3.53 -4.26 -6.33
CA ALA A 138 2.58 -5.35 -6.47
C ALA A 138 1.30 -4.87 -7.16
N ILE A 139 0.85 -5.60 -8.16
CA ILE A 139 -0.40 -5.35 -8.89
C ILE A 139 -1.26 -6.62 -8.79
N PRO A 140 -2.00 -6.82 -7.68
CA PRO A 140 -2.69 -8.08 -7.43
C PRO A 140 -3.72 -8.44 -8.50
N GLU A 141 -4.32 -7.45 -9.11
CA GLU A 141 -5.40 -7.62 -10.08
C GLU A 141 -4.92 -7.93 -11.49
N ALA A 142 -3.60 -7.84 -11.75
CA ALA A 142 -3.02 -8.19 -13.04
C ALA A 142 -3.31 -9.65 -13.45
N VAL A 143 -3.43 -10.56 -12.49
CA VAL A 143 -3.76 -11.98 -12.74
C VAL A 143 -5.17 -12.20 -13.28
N ASN A 144 -6.02 -11.18 -13.18
CA ASN A 144 -7.41 -11.24 -13.65
C ASN A 144 -7.61 -10.56 -15.01
N LEU A 145 -6.54 -10.03 -15.60
CA LEU A 145 -6.60 -9.54 -16.98
C LEU A 145 -6.92 -10.68 -17.94
N SER A 146 -7.65 -10.39 -19.02
CA SER A 146 -7.88 -11.37 -20.06
C SER A 146 -6.58 -11.65 -20.83
N SER A 147 -6.42 -12.86 -21.34
CA SER A 147 -5.22 -13.30 -22.09
C SER A 147 -4.91 -12.47 -23.34
N SER A 148 -5.84 -11.61 -23.75
CA SER A 148 -5.63 -10.64 -24.84
C SER A 148 -5.02 -9.30 -24.36
N GLU A 149 -4.90 -9.13 -23.04
CA GLU A 149 -4.40 -7.90 -22.39
C GLU A 149 -3.16 -8.15 -21.51
N GLU A 150 -2.60 -9.37 -21.50
CA GLU A 150 -1.37 -9.73 -20.79
C GLU A 150 -0.09 -9.18 -21.46
#